data_e3c1eb9af5438780ea3d0eb8d0f124c4
#
_entry.id   e3c1eb9af5438780ea3d0eb8d0f124c4
#
_cell.length_a   1.000
_cell.length_b   1.000
_cell.length_c   1.000
_cell.angle_alpha   90.00
_cell.angle_beta   90.00
_cell.angle_gamma   90.00
#
_symmetry.space_group_name_H-M   'P 1'
#
loop_
_entity.id
_entity.type
_entity.pdbx_description
1 polymer ?
#
loop_
_entity_poly.entity_id
_entity_poly.type
_entity_poly.pdbx_seq_one_letter_code
_entity_poly.pdbx_strand_id
1 'polypeptide(L)'
;STLLASSAASDVYKRQIPIKRIYRDGIMQCGQYFSKTWRFSDINYAVASDDDQLEMFLAHSAILNGLPTDAFAKITIYNKQLNRNVFEQFITPTDKADKNSITYAKELKALLSDKMADSNNIVHEKYITISSEKKNIEEARTFFARVGNDLTVDFGKISSHITELNYKERLRIFYDFFRGNDGGIFNFDLKKAMAVGADFKDYICPDSMEFKSDYIKIGDRFARVIFLKEYPSFLKDSMISELTDFSCSMMLSVDIQPIPTDDAVKEVQKKLLAVETDITKWQQKQNMNNNFSATVPYELEQMRKEIKEFLDDLTTRDQRMMFVTVTILHIADSLDALNNDTETILSIGRKHLCNFAVLKYQQEDGINTVLPYGLINIRAIRTMTTESTAVLMPYKTQEIIDNDGIYYGINAISHNLLMCNRKLLLNGNGFVLGVSGSGKSFASKMEIAMSALFTNDDIIIVDPEREYAPLISNLGGESITLSASSNNHINAMDINN
;
A
#
# COMPACT_ATOMS: atom_id res chain seq x y z
N SER A 1 -9.83 39.71 15.58
CA SER A 1 -9.79 39.77 14.10
C SER A 1 -8.96 38.63 13.48
N THR A 2 -7.99 38.07 14.16
CA THR A 2 -7.12 36.98 13.72
C THR A 2 -7.85 35.64 13.69
N LEU A 3 -8.79 35.40 14.59
CA LEU A 3 -9.59 34.16 14.63
C LEU A 3 -10.60 34.05 13.48
N LEU A 4 -11.17 35.16 13.00
CA LEU A 4 -12.08 35.18 11.85
C LEU A 4 -11.36 34.99 10.51
N ALA A 5 -10.13 35.49 10.37
CA ALA A 5 -9.32 35.24 9.17
C ALA A 5 -8.84 33.79 9.07
N SER A 6 -8.53 33.14 10.19
CA SER A 6 -8.18 31.73 10.29
C SER A 6 -9.34 30.81 9.90
N SER A 7 -10.58 31.11 10.34
CA SER A 7 -11.75 30.28 9.96
C SER A 7 -12.11 30.41 8.47
N ALA A 8 -12.03 31.61 7.90
CA ALA A 8 -12.31 31.84 6.49
C ALA A 8 -11.27 31.16 5.56
N ALA A 9 -10.00 31.16 5.94
CA ALA A 9 -8.96 30.44 5.19
C ALA A 9 -9.18 28.92 5.22
N SER A 10 -9.48 28.35 6.40
CA SER A 10 -9.76 26.92 6.53
C SER A 10 -10.98 26.47 5.68
N ASP A 11 -11.98 27.32 5.52
CA ASP A 11 -13.15 27.03 4.70
C ASP A 11 -12.85 26.96 3.21
N VAL A 12 -11.85 27.69 2.71
CA VAL A 12 -11.41 27.62 1.33
C VAL A 12 -10.75 26.24 1.04
N TYR A 13 -9.85 25.79 1.92
CA TYR A 13 -9.15 24.52 1.74
C TYR A 13 -10.07 23.31 1.92
N LYS A 14 -11.08 23.40 2.80
CA LYS A 14 -12.13 22.38 2.94
C LYS A 14 -12.91 22.13 1.64
N ARG A 15 -13.12 23.17 0.81
CA ARG A 15 -13.79 23.03 -0.48
C ARG A 15 -12.97 22.27 -1.52
N GLN A 16 -11.64 22.27 -1.39
CA GLN A 16 -10.73 21.56 -2.26
C GLN A 16 -10.73 20.03 -1.99
N ILE A 17 -11.21 19.60 -0.81
CA ILE A 17 -11.41 18.19 -0.49
C ILE A 17 -12.77 17.75 -1.05
N PRO A 18 -12.81 16.82 -2.02
CA PRO A 18 -14.04 16.53 -2.79
C PRO A 18 -15.10 15.73 -2.03
N ILE A 19 -14.81 15.28 -0.80
CA ILE A 19 -15.71 14.47 0.00
C ILE A 19 -16.91 15.33 0.44
N LYS A 20 -18.12 14.92 0.01
CA LYS A 20 -19.37 15.56 0.39
C LYS A 20 -19.94 14.99 1.69
N ARG A 21 -19.88 13.67 1.85
CA ARG A 21 -20.39 12.94 3.02
C ARG A 21 -19.54 11.72 3.30
N ILE A 22 -19.47 11.34 4.57
CA ILE A 22 -18.90 10.08 5.02
C ILE A 22 -19.90 9.37 5.92
N TYR A 23 -20.06 8.05 5.73
CA TYR A 23 -20.98 7.23 6.47
C TYR A 23 -20.21 6.32 7.46
N ARG A 24 -20.88 5.86 8.52
CA ARG A 24 -20.25 5.05 9.58
C ARG A 24 -19.60 3.75 9.07
N ASP A 25 -20.18 3.17 8.04
CA ASP A 25 -19.72 1.98 7.34
C ASP A 25 -18.55 2.25 6.37
N GLY A 26 -17.93 3.41 6.46
CA GLY A 26 -16.78 3.80 5.65
C GLY A 26 -17.10 4.21 4.20
N ILE A 27 -18.36 4.24 3.80
CA ILE A 27 -18.74 4.74 2.47
C ILE A 27 -18.52 6.26 2.42
N MET A 28 -17.84 6.74 1.39
CA MET A 28 -17.68 8.17 1.07
C MET A 28 -18.47 8.54 -0.15
N GLN A 29 -19.04 9.74 -0.14
CA GLN A 29 -19.73 10.33 -1.28
C GLN A 29 -18.94 11.53 -1.80
N CYS A 30 -18.50 11.46 -3.07
CA CYS A 30 -17.85 12.53 -3.82
C CYS A 30 -18.70 12.84 -5.06
N GLY A 31 -19.43 13.96 -5.05
CA GLY A 31 -20.38 14.26 -6.12
C GLY A 31 -21.48 13.21 -6.23
N GLN A 32 -21.57 12.56 -7.38
CA GLN A 32 -22.51 11.46 -7.67
C GLN A 32 -21.93 10.07 -7.37
N TYR A 33 -20.61 10.00 -7.12
CA TYR A 33 -19.91 8.74 -6.86
C TYR A 33 -19.96 8.41 -5.37
N PHE A 34 -20.22 7.15 -5.09
CA PHE A 34 -20.00 6.52 -3.80
C PHE A 34 -18.77 5.64 -3.90
N SER A 35 -17.93 5.65 -2.86
CA SER A 35 -16.72 4.83 -2.81
C SER A 35 -16.58 4.13 -1.48
N LYS A 36 -16.02 2.92 -1.51
CA LYS A 36 -15.65 2.14 -0.34
C LYS A 36 -14.24 1.63 -0.49
N THR A 37 -13.50 1.54 0.60
CA THR A 37 -12.09 1.18 0.60
C THR A 37 -11.85 -0.01 1.50
N TRP A 38 -11.04 -0.93 1.04
CA TRP A 38 -10.51 -2.07 1.79
C TRP A 38 -9.00 -1.97 1.85
N ARG A 39 -8.43 -2.36 2.97
CA ARG A 39 -6.99 -2.57 3.12
C ARG A 39 -6.71 -4.05 2.85
N PHE A 40 -5.66 -4.34 2.12
CA PHE A 40 -5.21 -5.71 1.88
C PHE A 40 -3.74 -5.88 2.24
N SER A 41 -3.39 -7.14 2.62
CA SER A 41 -2.02 -7.47 2.99
C SER A 41 -1.17 -7.79 1.77
N ASP A 42 0.15 -7.61 1.92
CA ASP A 42 1.12 -8.09 0.94
C ASP A 42 1.22 -9.63 0.95
N ILE A 43 1.78 -10.17 -0.10
CA ILE A 43 2.14 -11.58 -0.23
C ILE A 43 3.62 -11.71 -0.60
N ASN A 44 4.21 -12.87 -0.33
CA ASN A 44 5.65 -13.11 -0.57
C ASN A 44 5.95 -13.42 -2.05
N TYR A 45 5.54 -12.52 -2.95
CA TYR A 45 5.71 -12.68 -4.40
C TYR A 45 7.19 -12.72 -4.82
N ALA A 46 8.03 -11.82 -4.30
CA ALA A 46 9.42 -11.67 -4.73
C ALA A 46 10.33 -12.86 -4.39
N VAL A 47 9.94 -13.71 -3.43
CA VAL A 47 10.70 -14.88 -2.99
C VAL A 47 10.02 -16.21 -3.37
N ALA A 48 8.89 -16.15 -4.05
CA ALA A 48 8.16 -17.32 -4.51
C ALA A 48 8.89 -17.99 -5.71
N SER A 49 8.62 -19.28 -5.93
CA SER A 49 9.10 -19.97 -7.13
C SER A 49 8.42 -19.41 -8.39
N ASP A 50 9.02 -19.61 -9.56
CA ASP A 50 8.45 -19.14 -10.83
C ASP A 50 7.01 -19.68 -11.06
N ASP A 51 6.75 -20.92 -10.67
CA ASP A 51 5.42 -21.53 -10.77
C ASP A 51 4.43 -20.86 -9.82
N ASP A 52 4.83 -20.60 -8.56
CA ASP A 52 3.99 -19.91 -7.58
C ASP A 52 3.75 -18.45 -7.99
N GLN A 53 4.76 -17.76 -8.53
CA GLN A 53 4.60 -16.40 -9.07
C GLN A 53 3.58 -16.36 -10.20
N LEU A 54 3.62 -17.34 -11.10
CA LEU A 54 2.64 -17.46 -12.19
C LEU A 54 1.23 -17.72 -11.64
N GLU A 55 1.08 -18.57 -10.64
CA GLU A 55 -0.22 -18.82 -10.00
C GLU A 55 -0.77 -17.55 -9.34
N MET A 56 0.07 -16.83 -8.59
CA MET A 56 -0.30 -15.55 -7.99
C MET A 56 -0.69 -14.51 -9.05
N PHE A 57 0.04 -14.44 -10.16
CA PHE A 57 -0.26 -13.55 -11.27
C PHE A 57 -1.61 -13.85 -11.93
N LEU A 58 -1.88 -15.13 -12.21
CA LEU A 58 -3.16 -15.55 -12.79
C LEU A 58 -4.33 -15.31 -11.83
N ALA A 59 -4.14 -15.54 -10.55
CA ALA A 59 -5.14 -15.25 -9.54
C ALA A 59 -5.39 -13.74 -9.38
N HIS A 60 -4.34 -12.90 -9.48
CA HIS A 60 -4.51 -11.44 -9.53
C HIS A 60 -5.25 -11.00 -10.79
N SER A 61 -4.96 -11.59 -11.94
CA SER A 61 -5.71 -11.36 -13.19
C SER A 61 -7.19 -11.69 -13.04
N ALA A 62 -7.50 -12.78 -12.32
CA ALA A 62 -8.88 -13.16 -12.02
C ALA A 62 -9.60 -12.13 -11.13
N ILE A 63 -8.91 -11.53 -10.14
CA ILE A 63 -9.46 -10.41 -9.34
C ILE A 63 -9.85 -9.25 -10.26
N LEU A 64 -8.97 -8.86 -11.20
CA LEU A 64 -9.25 -7.78 -12.16
C LEU A 64 -10.44 -8.12 -13.07
N ASN A 65 -10.53 -9.36 -13.55
CA ASN A 65 -11.68 -9.84 -14.33
C ASN A 65 -12.98 -9.87 -13.51
N GLY A 66 -12.91 -10.02 -12.20
CA GLY A 66 -14.07 -9.96 -11.29
C GLY A 66 -14.61 -8.55 -11.05
N LEU A 67 -13.88 -7.49 -11.41
CA LEU A 67 -14.32 -6.12 -11.16
C LEU A 67 -15.60 -5.78 -11.92
N PRO A 68 -16.57 -5.07 -11.26
CA PRO A 68 -17.81 -4.70 -11.91
C PRO A 68 -17.59 -3.61 -12.98
N THR A 69 -18.26 -3.74 -14.12
CA THR A 69 -18.14 -2.81 -15.27
C THR A 69 -18.87 -1.49 -15.07
N ASP A 70 -19.78 -1.38 -14.06
CA ASP A 70 -20.46 -0.15 -13.65
C ASP A 70 -19.72 0.60 -12.53
N ALA A 71 -18.45 0.22 -12.29
CA ALA A 71 -17.59 0.80 -11.28
C ALA A 71 -16.16 0.93 -11.80
N PHE A 72 -15.35 1.69 -11.11
CA PHE A 72 -13.90 1.65 -11.28
C PHE A 72 -13.21 1.30 -9.96
N ALA A 73 -12.07 0.64 -10.08
CA ALA A 73 -11.21 0.27 -8.98
C ALA A 73 -9.98 1.17 -8.95
N LYS A 74 -9.52 1.48 -7.78
CA LYS A 74 -8.29 2.20 -7.52
C LYS A 74 -7.44 1.36 -6.57
N ILE A 75 -6.30 0.87 -7.03
CA ILE A 75 -5.28 0.25 -6.18
C ILE A 75 -4.34 1.37 -5.75
N THR A 76 -4.22 1.59 -4.44
CA THR A 76 -3.34 2.61 -3.87
C THR A 76 -2.28 1.95 -3.01
N ILE A 77 -1.02 2.26 -3.27
CA ILE A 77 0.11 1.92 -2.41
C ILE A 77 0.56 3.21 -1.73
N TYR A 78 0.46 3.24 -0.42
CA TYR A 78 0.89 4.37 0.39
C TYR A 78 2.19 4.04 1.10
N ASN A 79 3.27 4.66 0.66
CA ASN A 79 4.56 4.63 1.34
C ASN A 79 4.53 5.62 2.49
N LYS A 80 4.50 5.09 3.69
CA LYS A 80 4.44 5.86 4.92
C LYS A 80 5.77 5.70 5.66
N GLN A 81 6.42 6.82 5.93
CA GLN A 81 7.60 6.78 6.80
C GLN A 81 7.18 6.39 8.21
N LEU A 82 7.84 5.42 8.79
CA LEU A 82 7.62 5.01 10.16
C LEU A 82 8.09 6.15 11.09
N ASN A 83 7.15 6.74 11.84
CA ASN A 83 7.50 7.80 12.76
C ASN A 83 8.33 7.24 13.91
N ARG A 84 9.52 7.78 14.11
CA ARG A 84 10.44 7.40 15.20
C ARG A 84 9.74 7.45 16.55
N ASN A 85 8.93 8.46 16.82
CA ASN A 85 8.21 8.61 18.09
C ASN A 85 7.17 7.49 18.31
N VAL A 86 6.51 7.01 17.23
CA VAL A 86 5.59 5.89 17.30
C VAL A 86 6.35 4.59 17.56
N PHE A 87 7.47 4.38 16.88
CA PHE A 87 8.33 3.21 17.12
C PHE A 87 8.87 3.22 18.56
N GLU A 88 9.31 4.35 19.06
CA GLU A 88 9.80 4.48 20.42
C GLU A 88 8.74 4.19 21.50
N GLN A 89 7.45 4.35 21.18
CA GLN A 89 6.36 3.96 22.07
C GLN A 89 6.19 2.43 22.14
N PHE A 90 6.46 1.71 21.05
CA PHE A 90 6.40 0.24 21.05
C PHE A 90 7.48 -0.41 21.91
N ILE A 91 8.65 0.25 22.06
CA ILE A 91 9.77 -0.21 22.87
C ILE A 91 9.83 0.56 24.20
N THR A 92 8.71 0.63 24.89
CA THR A 92 8.66 1.23 26.24
C THR A 92 8.83 0.12 27.28
N PRO A 93 9.78 0.27 28.22
CA PRO A 93 9.98 -0.70 29.29
C PRO A 93 8.70 -0.90 30.11
N THR A 94 8.49 -2.12 30.57
CA THR A 94 7.33 -2.44 31.43
C THR A 94 7.49 -1.91 32.84
N ASP A 95 6.38 -1.73 33.55
CA ASP A 95 6.37 -1.25 34.95
C ASP A 95 7.01 -2.27 35.93
N LYS A 96 7.21 -3.53 35.49
CA LYS A 96 7.86 -4.59 36.31
C LYS A 96 9.40 -4.45 36.34
N ALA A 97 9.99 -3.56 35.54
CA ALA A 97 11.44 -3.44 35.40
C ALA A 97 12.12 -2.89 36.66
N ASP A 98 13.09 -3.56 37.19
CA ASP A 98 14.00 -3.08 38.22
C ASP A 98 15.01 -2.04 37.63
N LYS A 99 15.85 -1.44 38.48
CA LYS A 99 16.81 -0.42 38.02
C LYS A 99 17.79 -0.93 36.95
N ASN A 100 18.19 -2.20 37.01
CA ASN A 100 19.13 -2.79 36.05
C ASN A 100 18.41 -3.05 34.72
N SER A 101 17.21 -3.62 34.79
CA SER A 101 16.35 -3.85 33.63
C SER A 101 16.01 -2.56 32.87
N ILE A 102 15.80 -1.44 33.59
CA ILE A 102 15.59 -0.12 32.97
C ILE A 102 16.85 0.34 32.19
N THR A 103 18.05 0.06 32.72
CA THR A 103 19.29 0.40 32.03
C THR A 103 19.46 -0.40 30.76
N TYR A 104 19.28 -1.72 30.84
CA TYR A 104 19.33 -2.63 29.66
C TYR A 104 18.26 -2.29 28.62
N ALA A 105 17.05 -1.96 29.06
CA ALA A 105 15.99 -1.52 28.15
C ALA A 105 16.34 -0.23 27.40
N LYS A 106 17.00 0.74 28.08
CA LYS A 106 17.47 1.97 27.42
C LYS A 106 18.57 1.72 26.40
N GLU A 107 19.53 0.85 26.72
CA GLU A 107 20.59 0.49 25.78
C GLU A 107 20.04 -0.27 24.58
N LEU A 108 19.14 -1.21 24.79
CA LEU A 108 18.48 -1.97 23.73
C LEU A 108 17.59 -1.06 22.87
N LYS A 109 16.87 -0.13 23.48
CA LYS A 109 16.09 0.90 22.77
C LYS A 109 16.98 1.77 21.89
N ALA A 110 18.15 2.21 22.38
CA ALA A 110 19.10 2.97 21.59
C ALA A 110 19.62 2.16 20.39
N LEU A 111 19.99 0.90 20.60
CA LEU A 111 20.43 0.00 19.54
C LEU A 111 19.34 -0.25 18.48
N LEU A 112 18.10 -0.43 18.87
CA LEU A 112 16.98 -0.59 17.96
C LEU A 112 16.67 0.71 17.21
N SER A 113 16.80 1.87 17.87
CA SER A 113 16.65 3.18 17.22
C SER A 113 17.74 3.45 16.18
N ASP A 114 18.98 3.02 16.44
CA ASP A 114 20.08 3.12 15.47
C ASP A 114 19.84 2.19 14.28
N LYS A 115 19.42 0.94 14.54
CA LYS A 115 19.06 -0.01 13.47
C LYS A 115 17.87 0.50 12.64
N MET A 116 16.92 1.17 13.27
CA MET A 116 15.84 1.83 12.57
C MET A 116 16.35 2.95 11.67
N ALA A 117 17.32 3.75 12.11
CA ALA A 117 17.90 4.82 11.29
C ALA A 117 18.61 4.27 10.02
N ASP A 118 19.18 3.07 10.12
CA ASP A 118 19.84 2.38 9.00
C ASP A 118 18.87 1.58 8.10
N SER A 119 17.61 1.41 8.51
CA SER A 119 16.59 0.70 7.74
C SER A 119 15.85 1.64 6.79
N ASN A 120 15.12 1.10 5.81
CA ASN A 120 14.33 1.91 4.87
C ASN A 120 13.21 2.70 5.53
N ASN A 121 12.75 2.29 6.71
CA ASN A 121 11.71 2.95 7.51
C ASN A 121 10.40 3.24 6.76
N ILE A 122 10.08 2.45 5.74
CA ILE A 122 8.87 2.63 4.95
C ILE A 122 7.93 1.47 5.20
N VAL A 123 6.73 1.80 5.63
CA VAL A 123 5.60 0.86 5.68
C VAL A 123 4.76 1.07 4.43
N HIS A 124 4.50 -0.01 3.70
CA HIS A 124 3.62 -0.01 2.54
C HIS A 124 2.20 -0.38 2.96
N GLU A 125 1.33 0.62 3.06
CA GLU A 125 -0.09 0.36 3.26
C GLU A 125 -0.77 0.25 1.89
N LYS A 126 -1.53 -0.83 1.68
CA LYS A 126 -2.14 -1.16 0.38
C LYS A 126 -3.65 -1.14 0.49
N TYR A 127 -4.27 -0.42 -0.44
CA TYR A 127 -5.71 -0.21 -0.44
C TYR A 127 -6.31 -0.51 -1.82
N ILE A 128 -7.49 -1.08 -1.84
CA ILE A 128 -8.36 -1.11 -3.00
C ILE A 128 -9.61 -0.29 -2.69
N THR A 129 -9.88 0.71 -3.53
CA THR A 129 -11.08 1.55 -3.44
C THR A 129 -11.94 1.29 -4.66
N ILE A 130 -13.16 0.84 -4.43
CA ILE A 130 -14.17 0.69 -5.49
C ILE A 130 -15.09 1.90 -5.45
N SER A 131 -15.37 2.46 -6.61
CA SER A 131 -16.21 3.61 -6.78
C SER A 131 -17.25 3.38 -7.87
N SER A 132 -18.49 3.76 -7.60
CA SER A 132 -19.60 3.61 -8.55
C SER A 132 -20.60 4.73 -8.39
N GLU A 133 -21.24 5.12 -9.47
CA GLU A 133 -22.36 6.05 -9.46
C GLU A 133 -23.63 5.31 -9.01
N LYS A 134 -24.26 5.78 -7.93
CA LYS A 134 -25.51 5.22 -7.39
C LYS A 134 -26.46 6.36 -7.04
N LYS A 135 -27.76 6.08 -7.10
CA LYS A 135 -28.78 7.09 -6.86
C LYS A 135 -28.86 7.51 -5.39
N ASN A 136 -28.61 6.56 -4.48
CA ASN A 136 -28.72 6.77 -3.04
C ASN A 136 -27.77 5.85 -2.26
N ILE A 137 -27.66 6.08 -0.96
CA ILE A 137 -26.78 5.34 -0.08
C ILE A 137 -27.19 3.86 0.10
N GLU A 138 -28.46 3.54 0.04
CA GLU A 138 -28.94 2.16 0.24
C GLU A 138 -28.56 1.28 -0.96
N GLU A 139 -28.70 1.80 -2.17
CA GLU A 139 -28.17 1.12 -3.37
C GLU A 139 -26.66 0.95 -3.30
N ALA A 140 -25.94 1.97 -2.82
CA ALA A 140 -24.50 1.90 -2.63
C ALA A 140 -24.09 0.82 -1.60
N ARG A 141 -24.81 0.73 -0.47
CA ARG A 141 -24.57 -0.30 0.55
C ARG A 141 -24.75 -1.71 -0.01
N THR A 142 -25.86 -1.95 -0.70
CA THR A 142 -26.13 -3.25 -1.32
C THR A 142 -25.05 -3.63 -2.34
N PHE A 143 -24.64 -2.67 -3.16
CA PHE A 143 -23.59 -2.84 -4.15
C PHE A 143 -22.24 -3.20 -3.48
N PHE A 144 -21.79 -2.40 -2.50
CA PHE A 144 -20.51 -2.61 -1.85
C PHE A 144 -20.48 -3.86 -0.95
N ALA A 145 -21.61 -4.28 -0.38
CA ALA A 145 -21.69 -5.54 0.36
C ALA A 145 -21.41 -6.74 -0.55
N ARG A 146 -21.99 -6.74 -1.77
CA ARG A 146 -21.71 -7.79 -2.77
C ARG A 146 -20.26 -7.75 -3.20
N VAL A 147 -19.76 -6.60 -3.63
CA VAL A 147 -18.37 -6.45 -4.10
C VAL A 147 -17.36 -6.82 -3.00
N GLY A 148 -17.64 -6.44 -1.74
CA GLY A 148 -16.77 -6.79 -0.62
C GLY A 148 -16.69 -8.29 -0.37
N ASN A 149 -17.80 -9.03 -0.52
CA ASN A 149 -17.80 -10.49 -0.43
C ASN A 149 -16.97 -11.12 -1.56
N ASP A 150 -17.16 -10.65 -2.80
CA ASP A 150 -16.42 -11.15 -3.96
C ASP A 150 -14.91 -10.88 -3.78
N LEU A 151 -14.51 -9.67 -3.40
CA LEU A 151 -13.13 -9.33 -3.10
C LEU A 151 -12.52 -10.19 -1.98
N THR A 152 -13.29 -10.47 -0.92
CA THR A 152 -12.82 -11.31 0.20
C THR A 152 -12.47 -12.73 -0.27
N VAL A 153 -13.31 -13.30 -1.12
CA VAL A 153 -13.07 -14.63 -1.70
C VAL A 153 -11.86 -14.61 -2.61
N ASP A 154 -11.77 -13.62 -3.49
CA ASP A 154 -10.73 -13.57 -4.52
C ASP A 154 -9.34 -13.26 -3.94
N PHE A 155 -9.23 -12.30 -3.00
CA PHE A 155 -7.98 -12.04 -2.28
C PHE A 155 -7.55 -13.22 -1.40
N GLY A 156 -8.51 -13.99 -0.87
CA GLY A 156 -8.22 -15.23 -0.14
C GLY A 156 -7.49 -16.27 -0.99
N LYS A 157 -7.77 -16.36 -2.29
CA LYS A 157 -7.10 -17.29 -3.22
C LYS A 157 -5.61 -17.04 -3.36
N ILE A 158 -5.18 -15.77 -3.24
CA ILE A 158 -3.76 -15.38 -3.27
C ILE A 158 -3.14 -15.26 -1.88
N SER A 159 -3.82 -15.76 -0.84
CA SER A 159 -3.38 -15.66 0.55
C SER A 159 -3.18 -14.22 1.05
N SER A 160 -3.86 -13.25 0.45
CA SER A 160 -3.90 -11.87 0.91
C SER A 160 -5.14 -11.63 1.76
N HIS A 161 -4.94 -11.07 2.96
CA HIS A 161 -6.05 -10.71 3.84
C HIS A 161 -6.59 -9.34 3.48
N ILE A 162 -7.90 -9.26 3.24
CA ILE A 162 -8.58 -8.01 2.95
C ILE A 162 -9.49 -7.61 4.11
N THR A 163 -9.44 -6.34 4.51
CA THR A 163 -10.21 -5.79 5.62
C THR A 163 -10.94 -4.53 5.19
N GLU A 164 -12.23 -4.48 5.45
CA GLU A 164 -13.06 -3.31 5.17
C GLU A 164 -12.71 -2.16 6.12
N LEU A 165 -12.49 -0.95 5.58
CA LEU A 165 -12.18 0.23 6.37
C LEU A 165 -13.46 0.96 6.78
N ASN A 166 -13.58 1.26 8.07
CA ASN A 166 -14.61 2.13 8.60
C ASN A 166 -14.27 3.62 8.37
N TYR A 167 -15.18 4.52 8.74
CA TYR A 167 -15.01 5.96 8.52
C TYR A 167 -13.76 6.55 9.21
N LYS A 168 -13.39 6.07 10.41
CA LYS A 168 -12.21 6.56 11.15
C LYS A 168 -10.93 6.16 10.44
N GLU A 169 -10.84 4.91 10.01
CA GLU A 169 -9.68 4.38 9.31
C GLU A 169 -9.49 5.07 7.96
N ARG A 170 -10.57 5.31 7.21
CA ARG A 170 -10.49 6.07 5.96
C ARG A 170 -10.07 7.52 6.17
N LEU A 171 -10.62 8.22 7.19
CA LEU A 171 -10.22 9.59 7.50
C LEU A 171 -8.76 9.67 7.97
N ARG A 172 -8.27 8.63 8.65
CA ARG A 172 -6.88 8.55 9.09
C ARG A 172 -5.90 8.56 7.92
N ILE A 173 -6.21 7.90 6.80
CA ILE A 173 -5.35 7.93 5.59
C ILE A 173 -5.13 9.37 5.14
N PHE A 174 -6.17 10.19 5.08
CA PHE A 174 -6.07 11.60 4.68
C PHE A 174 -5.39 12.45 5.73
N TYR A 175 -5.67 12.21 7.02
CA TYR A 175 -4.99 12.88 8.12
C TYR A 175 -3.48 12.64 8.08
N ASP A 176 -3.06 11.37 7.98
CA ASP A 176 -1.65 10.98 7.92
C ASP A 176 -0.96 11.62 6.71
N PHE A 177 -1.64 11.71 5.57
CA PHE A 177 -1.10 12.34 4.37
C PHE A 177 -1.01 13.88 4.50
N PHE A 178 -2.10 14.55 4.86
CA PHE A 178 -2.17 16.02 4.86
C PHE A 178 -1.44 16.67 6.03
N ARG A 179 -1.51 16.07 7.22
CA ARG A 179 -0.89 16.61 8.41
C ARG A 179 0.49 16.04 8.70
N GLY A 180 0.86 14.98 8.00
CA GLY A 180 2.14 14.33 8.18
C GLY A 180 2.28 13.68 9.56
N ASN A 181 3.53 13.35 9.88
CA ASN A 181 3.88 12.69 11.12
C ASN A 181 4.07 13.68 12.29
N ASP A 182 3.22 14.68 12.44
CA ASP A 182 3.31 15.68 13.52
C ASP A 182 3.20 15.09 14.94
N GLY A 183 3.26 13.74 15.06
CA GLY A 183 3.15 13.05 16.34
C GLY A 183 1.77 13.11 16.98
N GLY A 184 0.81 13.71 16.29
CA GLY A 184 -0.56 13.83 16.74
C GLY A 184 -1.31 12.51 16.61
N ILE A 185 -1.94 12.06 17.70
CA ILE A 185 -2.85 10.92 17.65
C ILE A 185 -4.12 11.36 16.93
N PHE A 186 -4.43 10.75 15.78
CA PHE A 186 -5.72 10.97 15.12
C PHE A 186 -6.87 10.52 16.02
N ASN A 187 -7.54 11.46 16.67
CA ASN A 187 -8.64 11.20 17.59
C ASN A 187 -9.93 11.85 17.08
N PHE A 188 -10.47 11.32 15.99
CA PHE A 188 -11.77 11.74 15.48
C PHE A 188 -12.89 10.99 16.20
N ASP A 189 -13.75 11.74 16.91
CA ASP A 189 -14.99 11.23 17.51
C ASP A 189 -16.20 11.94 16.90
N LEU A 190 -17.01 11.17 16.16
CA LEU A 190 -18.18 11.70 15.46
C LEU A 190 -19.17 12.37 16.42
N LYS A 191 -19.36 11.82 17.64
CA LYS A 191 -20.30 12.39 18.63
C LYS A 191 -19.81 13.73 19.13
N LYS A 192 -18.48 13.84 19.42
CA LYS A 192 -17.86 15.09 19.85
C LYS A 192 -17.87 16.14 18.74
N ALA A 193 -17.54 15.73 17.50
CA ALA A 193 -17.58 16.62 16.34
C ALA A 193 -18.99 17.21 16.12
N MET A 194 -20.01 16.36 16.16
CA MET A 194 -21.40 16.82 16.02
C MET A 194 -21.84 17.75 17.15
N ALA A 195 -21.41 17.50 18.39
CA ALA A 195 -21.75 18.33 19.55
C ALA A 195 -21.15 19.75 19.47
N VAL A 196 -19.98 19.89 18.83
CA VAL A 196 -19.28 21.17 18.64
C VAL A 196 -19.65 21.84 17.29
N GLY A 197 -20.41 21.13 16.42
CA GLY A 197 -20.73 21.59 15.07
C GLY A 197 -19.55 21.59 14.10
N ALA A 198 -18.50 20.80 14.40
CA ALA A 198 -17.33 20.66 13.55
C ALA A 198 -17.58 19.65 12.41
N ASP A 199 -17.07 19.95 11.23
CA ASP A 199 -17.08 19.03 10.09
C ASP A 199 -15.89 18.02 10.23
N PHE A 200 -16.04 16.82 9.68
CA PHE A 200 -14.94 15.85 9.59
C PHE A 200 -13.73 16.41 8.84
N LYS A 201 -13.95 17.33 7.90
CA LYS A 201 -12.89 18.02 7.15
C LYS A 201 -11.99 18.87 8.06
N ASP A 202 -12.49 19.39 9.18
CA ASP A 202 -11.70 20.14 10.15
C ASP A 202 -10.56 19.32 10.76
N TYR A 203 -10.75 17.99 10.79
CA TYR A 203 -9.77 17.05 11.35
C TYR A 203 -8.72 16.60 10.33
N ILE A 204 -9.04 16.58 9.03
CA ILE A 204 -8.13 16.06 7.99
C ILE A 204 -7.51 17.16 7.12
N CYS A 205 -8.16 18.34 7.02
CA CYS A 205 -7.67 19.43 6.18
C CYS A 205 -6.34 19.98 6.70
N PRO A 206 -5.36 20.24 5.83
CA PRO A 206 -4.15 20.95 6.20
C PRO A 206 -4.43 22.42 6.53
N ASP A 207 -3.52 23.07 7.23
CA ASP A 207 -3.66 24.48 7.62
C ASP A 207 -3.61 25.42 6.42
N SER A 208 -2.90 25.01 5.36
CA SER A 208 -2.87 25.72 4.07
C SER A 208 -2.63 24.74 2.91
N MET A 209 -3.21 25.05 1.75
CA MET A 209 -2.99 24.29 0.52
C MET A 209 -3.00 25.24 -0.69
N GLU A 210 -1.86 25.36 -1.35
CA GLU A 210 -1.67 26.23 -2.52
C GLU A 210 -1.26 25.42 -3.73
N PHE A 211 -2.03 25.52 -4.81
CA PHE A 211 -1.71 24.87 -6.09
C PHE A 211 -0.84 25.79 -6.96
N LYS A 212 0.34 25.33 -7.31
CA LYS A 212 1.24 25.97 -8.26
C LYS A 212 1.17 25.26 -9.61
N SER A 213 1.95 25.73 -10.59
CA SER A 213 1.93 25.15 -11.94
C SER A 213 2.33 23.68 -11.99
N ASP A 214 3.26 23.25 -11.14
CA ASP A 214 3.90 21.92 -11.16
C ASP A 214 4.12 21.31 -9.78
N TYR A 215 3.66 21.95 -8.72
CA TYR A 215 3.67 21.42 -7.35
C TYR A 215 2.53 21.99 -6.50
N ILE A 216 2.33 21.44 -5.34
CA ILE A 216 1.35 21.85 -4.33
C ILE A 216 2.12 22.18 -3.05
N LYS A 217 1.84 23.31 -2.42
CA LYS A 217 2.33 23.60 -1.07
C LYS A 217 1.25 23.23 -0.06
N ILE A 218 1.56 22.32 0.86
CA ILE A 218 0.66 21.80 1.89
C ILE A 218 1.27 22.12 3.25
N GLY A 219 0.77 23.16 3.93
CA GLY A 219 1.43 23.70 5.11
C GLY A 219 2.85 24.13 4.79
N ASP A 220 3.83 23.57 5.49
CA ASP A 220 5.26 23.81 5.25
C ASP A 220 5.91 22.81 4.30
N ARG A 221 5.16 21.81 3.82
CA ARG A 221 5.64 20.75 2.91
C ARG A 221 5.26 21.01 1.46
N PHE A 222 5.95 20.33 0.57
CA PHE A 222 5.76 20.41 -0.88
C PHE A 222 5.37 19.05 -1.45
N ALA A 223 4.37 19.01 -2.30
CA ALA A 223 3.90 17.79 -2.95
C ALA A 223 3.85 17.98 -4.48
N ARG A 224 3.96 16.88 -5.22
CA ARG A 224 3.91 16.90 -6.69
C ARG A 224 3.23 15.66 -7.21
N VAL A 225 2.36 15.85 -8.20
CA VAL A 225 1.72 14.76 -8.92
C VAL A 225 2.46 14.49 -10.22
N ILE A 226 2.77 13.22 -10.42
CA ILE A 226 3.41 12.65 -11.60
C ILE A 226 2.45 11.62 -12.18
N PHE A 227 2.41 11.46 -13.49
CA PHE A 227 1.58 10.45 -14.16
C PHE A 227 2.39 9.71 -15.21
N LEU A 228 2.01 8.48 -15.48
CA LEU A 228 2.60 7.68 -16.55
C LEU A 228 2.01 8.12 -17.88
N LYS A 229 2.84 8.83 -18.66
CA LYS A 229 2.45 9.44 -19.94
C LYS A 229 2.53 8.46 -21.10
N GLU A 230 3.64 7.73 -21.19
CA GLU A 230 3.92 6.78 -22.27
C GLU A 230 4.32 5.43 -21.68
N TYR A 231 3.74 4.39 -22.23
CA TYR A 231 3.94 3.00 -21.83
C TYR A 231 4.82 2.30 -22.86
N PRO A 232 5.76 1.44 -22.48
CA PRO A 232 6.47 0.58 -23.40
C PRO A 232 5.53 -0.47 -24.00
N SER A 233 5.99 -1.16 -25.04
CA SER A 233 5.25 -2.30 -25.61
C SER A 233 5.14 -3.47 -24.63
N PHE A 234 6.05 -3.59 -23.68
CA PHE A 234 6.10 -4.61 -22.66
C PHE A 234 6.41 -3.99 -21.30
N LEU A 235 5.52 -4.21 -20.33
CA LEU A 235 5.72 -3.81 -18.93
C LEU A 235 6.38 -4.93 -18.13
N LYS A 236 7.22 -4.56 -17.16
CA LYS A 236 7.80 -5.49 -16.20
C LYS A 236 7.09 -5.36 -14.86
N ASP A 237 6.82 -6.46 -14.20
CA ASP A 237 6.21 -6.54 -12.87
C ASP A 237 7.03 -5.86 -11.77
N SER A 238 8.36 -5.80 -11.94
CA SER A 238 9.28 -5.12 -11.02
C SER A 238 9.14 -3.58 -11.02
N MET A 239 8.44 -2.97 -11.98
CA MET A 239 8.31 -1.51 -12.06
C MET A 239 7.62 -0.90 -10.84
N ILE A 240 6.48 -1.45 -10.44
CA ILE A 240 5.72 -0.95 -9.29
C ILE A 240 6.53 -1.14 -8.00
N SER A 241 7.17 -2.30 -7.82
CA SER A 241 7.98 -2.56 -6.64
C SER A 241 9.20 -1.64 -6.55
N GLU A 242 9.92 -1.40 -7.65
CA GLU A 242 11.07 -0.47 -7.65
C GLU A 242 10.66 0.99 -7.39
N LEU A 243 9.50 1.42 -7.91
CA LEU A 243 8.96 2.76 -7.62
C LEU A 243 8.59 2.90 -6.14
N THR A 244 8.01 1.87 -5.55
CA THR A 244 7.57 1.90 -4.15
C THR A 244 8.70 1.62 -3.16
N ASP A 245 9.82 1.05 -3.58
CA ASP A 245 11.02 0.86 -2.74
C ASP A 245 11.77 2.17 -2.49
N PHE A 246 11.50 3.18 -3.30
CA PHE A 246 12.15 4.47 -3.11
C PHE A 246 11.73 5.12 -1.79
N SER A 247 12.75 5.55 -1.01
CA SER A 247 12.60 6.02 0.36
C SER A 247 12.00 7.43 0.45
N CYS A 248 10.82 7.64 -0.11
CA CYS A 248 10.07 8.89 0.04
C CYS A 248 8.63 8.63 0.48
N SER A 249 8.03 9.62 1.12
CA SER A 249 6.59 9.59 1.40
C SER A 249 5.82 9.81 0.11
N MET A 250 5.10 8.78 -0.34
CA MET A 250 4.32 8.86 -1.59
C MET A 250 3.09 7.98 -1.58
N MET A 251 2.12 8.32 -2.42
CA MET A 251 1.03 7.45 -2.84
C MET A 251 1.16 7.15 -4.33
N LEU A 252 1.23 5.88 -4.68
CA LEU A 252 1.10 5.40 -6.04
C LEU A 252 -0.32 4.88 -6.23
N SER A 253 -1.02 5.33 -7.26
CA SER A 253 -2.37 4.91 -7.59
C SER A 253 -2.43 4.31 -8.99
N VAL A 254 -3.02 3.13 -9.10
CA VAL A 254 -3.40 2.49 -10.35
C VAL A 254 -4.92 2.51 -10.42
N ASP A 255 -5.46 3.36 -11.28
CA ASP A 255 -6.89 3.46 -11.53
C ASP A 255 -7.28 2.54 -12.68
N ILE A 256 -8.30 1.71 -12.48
CA ILE A 256 -8.71 0.65 -13.39
C ILE A 256 -10.21 0.75 -13.62
N GLN A 257 -10.61 0.98 -14.86
CA GLN A 257 -12.02 0.99 -15.27
C GLN A 257 -12.26 -0.14 -16.27
N PRO A 258 -12.91 -1.24 -15.86
CA PRO A 258 -13.29 -2.32 -16.77
C PRO A 258 -14.36 -1.83 -17.77
N ILE A 259 -14.21 -2.23 -19.01
CA ILE A 259 -15.18 -1.91 -20.07
C ILE A 259 -16.03 -3.15 -20.36
N PRO A 260 -17.36 -3.02 -20.53
CA PRO A 260 -18.22 -4.12 -20.94
C PRO A 260 -17.68 -4.78 -22.22
N THR A 261 -17.63 -6.10 -22.26
CA THR A 261 -17.02 -6.85 -23.38
C THR A 261 -17.62 -6.49 -24.74
N ASP A 262 -18.94 -6.35 -24.81
CA ASP A 262 -19.62 -5.99 -26.05
C ASP A 262 -19.20 -4.61 -26.57
N ASP A 263 -19.01 -3.65 -25.69
CA ASP A 263 -18.59 -2.29 -26.06
C ASP A 263 -17.10 -2.27 -26.41
N ALA A 264 -16.29 -3.05 -25.68
CA ALA A 264 -14.88 -3.24 -25.97
C ALA A 264 -14.66 -3.81 -27.38
N VAL A 265 -15.33 -4.90 -27.71
CA VAL A 265 -15.24 -5.55 -29.04
C VAL A 265 -15.67 -4.58 -30.14
N LYS A 266 -16.78 -3.87 -29.98
CA LYS A 266 -17.24 -2.86 -30.95
C LYS A 266 -16.21 -1.74 -31.17
N GLU A 267 -15.60 -1.23 -30.09
CA GLU A 267 -14.60 -0.17 -30.17
C GLU A 267 -13.33 -0.65 -30.92
N VAL A 268 -12.87 -1.86 -30.60
CA VAL A 268 -11.69 -2.45 -31.26
C VAL A 268 -11.96 -2.76 -32.72
N GLN A 269 -13.14 -3.32 -33.05
CA GLN A 269 -13.57 -3.56 -34.45
C GLN A 269 -13.65 -2.26 -35.27
N LYS A 270 -14.14 -1.16 -34.63
CA LYS A 270 -14.17 0.15 -35.28
C LYS A 270 -12.75 0.67 -35.57
N LYS A 271 -11.80 0.49 -34.66
CA LYS A 271 -10.39 0.85 -34.88
C LYS A 271 -9.78 -0.01 -35.97
N LEU A 272 -10.05 -1.32 -36.00
CA LEU A 272 -9.58 -2.20 -37.05
C LEU A 272 -10.08 -1.76 -38.43
N LEU A 273 -11.36 -1.47 -38.56
CA LEU A 273 -11.97 -0.99 -39.80
C LEU A 273 -11.34 0.33 -40.28
N ALA A 274 -11.03 1.24 -39.35
CA ALA A 274 -10.34 2.49 -39.68
C ALA A 274 -8.95 2.22 -40.30
N VAL A 275 -8.14 1.37 -39.67
CA VAL A 275 -6.80 1.01 -40.17
C VAL A 275 -6.90 0.28 -41.51
N GLU A 276 -7.83 -0.65 -41.70
CA GLU A 276 -8.03 -1.33 -42.97
C GLU A 276 -8.49 -0.37 -44.08
N THR A 277 -9.29 0.64 -43.71
CA THR A 277 -9.67 1.73 -44.63
C THR A 277 -8.45 2.56 -45.06
N ASP A 278 -7.57 2.89 -44.13
CA ASP A 278 -6.36 3.66 -44.43
C ASP A 278 -5.36 2.86 -45.28
N ILE A 279 -5.23 1.57 -45.02
CA ILE A 279 -4.44 0.65 -45.88
C ILE A 279 -5.02 0.64 -47.30
N THR A 280 -6.34 0.51 -47.42
CA THR A 280 -7.03 0.50 -48.73
C THR A 280 -6.83 1.80 -49.48
N LYS A 281 -7.00 2.96 -48.85
CA LYS A 281 -6.73 4.27 -49.42
C LYS A 281 -5.28 4.41 -49.86
N TRP A 282 -4.33 3.95 -49.07
CA TRP A 282 -2.92 3.94 -49.40
C TRP A 282 -2.65 3.09 -50.62
N GLN A 283 -3.19 1.88 -50.72
CA GLN A 283 -3.07 0.98 -51.88
C GLN A 283 -3.67 1.61 -53.16
N GLN A 284 -4.86 2.21 -53.07
CA GLN A 284 -5.48 2.94 -54.18
C GLN A 284 -4.60 4.05 -54.68
N LYS A 285 -3.98 4.83 -53.77
CA LYS A 285 -3.06 5.92 -54.15
C LYS A 285 -1.81 5.38 -54.86
N GLN A 286 -1.25 4.24 -54.43
CA GLN A 286 -0.12 3.60 -55.10
C GLN A 286 -0.48 3.11 -56.50
N ASN A 287 -1.65 2.49 -56.61
CA ASN A 287 -2.18 1.99 -57.89
C ASN A 287 -2.39 3.12 -58.90
N MET A 288 -2.93 4.27 -58.46
CA MET A 288 -3.04 5.50 -59.29
C MET A 288 -1.69 6.02 -59.77
N ASN A 289 -0.64 5.82 -58.99
CA ASN A 289 0.74 6.21 -59.32
C ASN A 289 1.48 5.10 -60.13
N ASN A 290 0.81 4.09 -60.62
CA ASN A 290 1.37 2.91 -61.32
C ASN A 290 2.41 2.15 -60.50
N ASN A 291 2.38 2.19 -59.20
CA ASN A 291 3.28 1.49 -58.29
C ASN A 291 2.60 0.27 -57.67
N PHE A 292 2.32 -0.74 -58.48
CA PHE A 292 1.58 -1.96 -58.10
C PHE A 292 2.35 -2.90 -57.15
N SER A 293 3.66 -2.74 -57.02
CA SER A 293 4.51 -3.57 -56.16
C SER A 293 4.80 -2.92 -54.81
N ALA A 294 4.16 -1.80 -54.51
CA ALA A 294 4.38 -1.09 -53.25
C ALA A 294 3.84 -1.93 -52.08
N THR A 295 4.68 -2.22 -51.11
CA THR A 295 4.29 -2.88 -49.85
C THR A 295 3.64 -1.89 -48.89
N VAL A 296 2.64 -2.34 -48.15
CA VAL A 296 1.99 -1.51 -47.14
C VAL A 296 3.04 -0.98 -46.14
N PRO A 297 2.96 0.30 -45.71
CA PRO A 297 3.86 0.83 -44.71
C PRO A 297 3.88 -0.04 -43.46
N TYR A 298 5.08 -0.30 -42.94
CA TYR A 298 5.29 -1.17 -41.78
C TYR A 298 4.42 -0.73 -40.57
N GLU A 299 4.29 0.56 -40.34
CA GLU A 299 3.49 1.13 -39.24
C GLU A 299 2.02 0.75 -39.32
N LEU A 300 1.40 0.80 -40.50
CA LEU A 300 0.00 0.42 -40.70
C LEU A 300 -0.19 -1.10 -40.57
N GLU A 301 0.75 -1.89 -41.06
CA GLU A 301 0.71 -3.35 -40.92
C GLU A 301 0.89 -3.78 -39.46
N GLN A 302 1.82 -3.15 -38.75
CA GLN A 302 2.05 -3.40 -37.34
C GLN A 302 0.81 -3.02 -36.51
N MET A 303 0.22 -1.85 -36.76
CA MET A 303 -1.01 -1.40 -36.08
C MET A 303 -2.18 -2.35 -36.35
N ARG A 304 -2.34 -2.84 -37.60
CA ARG A 304 -3.35 -3.84 -37.94
C ARG A 304 -3.17 -5.13 -37.15
N LYS A 305 -1.93 -5.60 -37.05
CA LYS A 305 -1.58 -6.81 -36.31
C LYS A 305 -1.89 -6.69 -34.84
N GLU A 306 -1.45 -5.60 -34.21
CA GLU A 306 -1.70 -5.33 -32.78
C GLU A 306 -3.20 -5.25 -32.45
N ILE A 307 -4.00 -4.59 -33.30
CA ILE A 307 -5.45 -4.49 -33.09
C ILE A 307 -6.12 -5.87 -33.25
N LYS A 308 -5.66 -6.70 -34.19
CA LYS A 308 -6.19 -8.08 -34.35
C LYS A 308 -5.84 -8.95 -33.16
N GLU A 309 -4.59 -8.93 -32.69
CA GLU A 309 -4.17 -9.65 -31.49
C GLU A 309 -4.99 -9.21 -30.26
N PHE A 310 -5.21 -7.90 -30.09
CA PHE A 310 -6.04 -7.38 -29.01
C PHE A 310 -7.51 -7.86 -29.13
N LEU A 311 -8.05 -7.93 -30.34
CA LEU A 311 -9.40 -8.46 -30.58
C LEU A 311 -9.50 -9.95 -30.26
N ASP A 312 -8.48 -10.72 -30.63
CA ASP A 312 -8.40 -12.15 -30.31
C ASP A 312 -8.30 -12.37 -28.80
N ASP A 313 -7.53 -11.56 -28.08
CA ASP A 313 -7.45 -11.61 -26.62
C ASP A 313 -8.84 -11.41 -25.97
N LEU A 314 -9.62 -10.44 -26.45
CA LEU A 314 -10.96 -10.16 -25.94
C LEU A 314 -12.00 -11.24 -26.26
N THR A 315 -11.84 -11.95 -27.38
CA THR A 315 -12.86 -12.89 -27.87
C THR A 315 -12.56 -14.36 -27.59
N THR A 316 -11.28 -14.71 -27.41
CA THR A 316 -10.85 -16.12 -27.30
C THR A 316 -10.09 -16.43 -26.01
N ARG A 317 -9.48 -15.44 -25.34
CA ARG A 317 -8.58 -15.66 -24.20
C ARG A 317 -9.11 -15.19 -22.84
N ASP A 318 -10.40 -14.92 -22.72
CA ASP A 318 -11.05 -14.43 -21.49
C ASP A 318 -10.41 -13.16 -20.91
N GLN A 319 -9.83 -12.32 -21.78
CA GLN A 319 -9.28 -11.03 -21.42
C GLN A 319 -10.37 -9.94 -21.47
N ARG A 320 -10.29 -8.97 -20.56
CA ARG A 320 -11.15 -7.78 -20.62
C ARG A 320 -10.36 -6.55 -21.05
N MET A 321 -11.04 -5.62 -21.71
CA MET A 321 -10.50 -4.29 -21.97
C MET A 321 -10.66 -3.43 -20.72
N MET A 322 -9.57 -2.77 -20.33
CA MET A 322 -9.53 -1.88 -19.18
C MET A 322 -8.93 -0.52 -19.58
N PHE A 323 -9.49 0.54 -19.03
CA PHE A 323 -8.87 1.85 -19.05
C PHE A 323 -8.05 2.01 -17.78
N VAL A 324 -6.75 2.22 -17.94
CA VAL A 324 -5.79 2.27 -16.83
C VAL A 324 -5.10 3.64 -16.81
N THR A 325 -4.97 4.19 -15.60
CA THR A 325 -4.21 5.41 -15.33
C THR A 325 -3.29 5.15 -14.15
N VAL A 326 -1.99 5.43 -14.30
CA VAL A 326 -1.01 5.31 -13.21
C VAL A 326 -0.55 6.71 -12.81
N THR A 327 -0.71 7.04 -11.54
CA THR A 327 -0.35 8.34 -10.97
C THR A 327 0.42 8.17 -9.67
N ILE A 328 1.33 9.09 -9.41
CA ILE A 328 2.15 9.13 -8.21
C ILE A 328 2.04 10.53 -7.61
N LEU A 329 1.79 10.59 -6.32
CA LEU A 329 1.82 11.81 -5.52
C LEU A 329 2.90 11.63 -4.46
N HIS A 330 3.97 12.40 -4.53
CA HIS A 330 5.02 12.38 -3.52
C HIS A 330 5.11 13.72 -2.79
N ILE A 331 5.62 13.67 -1.56
CA ILE A 331 5.69 14.82 -0.66
C ILE A 331 7.07 14.90 -0.01
N ALA A 332 7.60 16.11 0.12
CA ALA A 332 8.90 16.38 0.73
C ALA A 332 8.85 17.67 1.59
N ASP A 333 9.82 17.81 2.49
CA ASP A 333 9.90 18.95 3.42
C ASP A 333 10.48 20.21 2.78
N SER A 334 11.13 20.07 1.60
CA SER A 334 11.66 21.20 0.84
C SER A 334 11.43 21.03 -0.66
N LEU A 335 11.44 22.15 -1.39
CA LEU A 335 11.29 22.12 -2.85
C LEU A 335 12.48 21.43 -3.55
N ASP A 336 13.69 21.58 -2.99
CA ASP A 336 14.88 20.93 -3.53
C ASP A 336 14.82 19.40 -3.31
N ALA A 337 14.39 18.93 -2.16
CA ALA A 337 14.14 17.52 -1.91
C ALA A 337 13.04 16.98 -2.85
N LEU A 338 11.95 17.72 -3.02
CA LEU A 338 10.87 17.37 -3.95
C LEU A 338 11.39 17.22 -5.40
N ASN A 339 12.27 18.11 -5.85
CA ASN A 339 12.85 18.05 -7.18
C ASN A 339 13.76 16.82 -7.33
N ASN A 340 14.60 16.53 -6.34
CA ASN A 340 15.48 15.36 -6.34
C ASN A 340 14.69 14.05 -6.35
N ASP A 341 13.64 13.96 -5.55
CA ASP A 341 12.74 12.80 -5.53
C ASP A 341 12.02 12.63 -6.87
N THR A 342 11.57 13.75 -7.48
CA THR A 342 10.98 13.72 -8.83
C THR A 342 11.94 13.12 -9.84
N GLU A 343 13.19 13.60 -9.90
CA GLU A 343 14.19 13.08 -10.85
C GLU A 343 14.48 11.60 -10.63
N THR A 344 14.51 11.16 -9.39
CA THR A 344 14.70 9.75 -9.04
C THR A 344 13.53 8.90 -9.56
N ILE A 345 12.28 9.31 -9.32
CA ILE A 345 11.08 8.62 -9.82
C ILE A 345 11.09 8.56 -11.37
N LEU A 346 11.41 9.68 -12.03
CA LEU A 346 11.51 9.72 -13.48
C LEU A 346 12.63 8.81 -14.00
N SER A 347 13.76 8.72 -13.28
CA SER A 347 14.88 7.85 -13.63
C SER A 347 14.51 6.37 -13.51
N ILE A 348 13.81 5.97 -12.44
CA ILE A 348 13.27 4.61 -12.29
C ILE A 348 12.32 4.30 -13.45
N GLY A 349 11.43 5.22 -13.80
CA GLY A 349 10.55 5.06 -14.95
C GLY A 349 11.32 4.82 -16.25
N ARG A 350 12.35 5.62 -16.54
CA ARG A 350 13.19 5.45 -17.74
C ARG A 350 13.91 4.10 -17.79
N LYS A 351 14.35 3.55 -16.62
CA LYS A 351 14.93 2.21 -16.52
C LYS A 351 13.97 1.12 -17.01
N HIS A 352 12.66 1.32 -16.79
CA HIS A 352 11.59 0.43 -17.24
C HIS A 352 10.99 0.84 -18.61
N LEU A 353 11.64 1.75 -19.34
CA LEU A 353 11.16 2.30 -20.61
C LEU A 353 9.80 3.01 -20.51
N CYS A 354 9.42 3.40 -19.30
CA CYS A 354 8.22 4.16 -19.00
C CYS A 354 8.51 5.65 -18.95
N ASN A 355 7.72 6.46 -19.63
CA ASN A 355 7.87 7.92 -19.62
C ASN A 355 6.87 8.52 -18.63
N PHE A 356 7.33 8.81 -17.41
CA PHE A 356 6.58 9.58 -16.43
C PHE A 356 6.74 11.08 -16.67
N ALA A 357 5.71 11.84 -16.42
CA ALA A 357 5.73 13.30 -16.56
C ALA A 357 5.05 13.98 -15.36
N VAL A 358 5.58 15.17 -15.02
CA VAL A 358 4.94 16.01 -13.99
C VAL A 358 3.67 16.62 -14.56
N LEU A 359 2.60 16.58 -13.79
CA LEU A 359 1.34 17.22 -14.13
C LEU A 359 1.50 18.73 -14.06
N LYS A 360 1.18 19.45 -15.13
CA LYS A 360 1.28 20.91 -15.18
C LYS A 360 -0.11 21.54 -15.20
N TYR A 361 -0.33 22.53 -14.32
CA TYR A 361 -1.59 23.28 -14.17
C TYR A 361 -2.83 22.43 -13.81
N GLN A 362 -2.63 21.16 -13.44
CA GLN A 362 -3.69 20.21 -13.08
C GLN A 362 -3.34 19.48 -11.77
N GLN A 363 -2.58 20.11 -10.88
CA GLN A 363 -2.14 19.49 -9.61
C GLN A 363 -3.32 19.20 -8.68
N GLU A 364 -4.39 20.03 -8.70
CA GLU A 364 -5.62 19.79 -7.94
C GLU A 364 -6.38 18.56 -8.45
N ASP A 365 -6.55 18.41 -9.76
CA ASP A 365 -7.13 17.20 -10.35
C ASP A 365 -6.26 15.98 -10.08
N GLY A 366 -4.94 16.18 -10.07
CA GLY A 366 -3.95 15.17 -9.78
C GLY A 366 -4.09 14.60 -8.37
N ILE A 367 -4.04 15.44 -7.35
CA ILE A 367 -4.16 14.99 -5.95
C ILE A 367 -5.50 14.31 -5.69
N ASN A 368 -6.60 14.83 -6.29
CA ASN A 368 -7.92 14.24 -6.18
C ASN A 368 -8.04 12.90 -6.92
N THR A 369 -7.19 12.65 -7.92
CA THR A 369 -7.10 11.34 -8.58
C THR A 369 -6.27 10.36 -7.76
N VAL A 370 -5.11 10.75 -7.23
CA VAL A 370 -4.22 9.82 -6.52
C VAL A 370 -4.82 9.38 -5.19
N LEU A 371 -5.37 10.31 -4.42
CA LEU A 371 -5.92 10.00 -3.10
C LEU A 371 -7.12 9.05 -3.19
N PRO A 372 -7.32 8.13 -2.21
CA PRO A 372 -8.36 7.10 -2.25
C PRO A 372 -9.79 7.66 -1.98
N TYR A 373 -10.12 8.78 -2.65
CA TYR A 373 -11.48 9.32 -2.67
C TYR A 373 -12.41 8.48 -3.54
N GLY A 374 -11.87 7.79 -4.55
CA GLY A 374 -12.64 7.12 -5.59
C GLY A 374 -13.05 8.08 -6.70
N LEU A 375 -12.12 8.91 -7.18
CA LEU A 375 -12.30 9.83 -8.31
C LEU A 375 -11.17 9.62 -9.32
N ILE A 376 -11.47 9.90 -10.60
CA ILE A 376 -10.50 9.93 -11.70
C ILE A 376 -10.72 11.24 -12.45
N ASN A 377 -9.94 12.28 -12.13
CA ASN A 377 -10.07 13.61 -12.72
C ASN A 377 -9.06 13.85 -13.85
N ILE A 378 -8.04 12.97 -13.98
CA ILE A 378 -7.01 13.06 -15.01
C ILE A 378 -7.35 12.16 -16.18
N ARG A 379 -7.20 12.68 -17.41
CA ARG A 379 -7.43 11.93 -18.66
C ARG A 379 -6.12 11.37 -19.25
N ALA A 380 -5.29 10.71 -18.45
CA ALA A 380 -4.09 10.01 -18.88
C ALA A 380 -4.36 8.49 -19.04
N ILE A 381 -5.36 8.16 -19.85
CA ILE A 381 -5.91 6.83 -19.97
C ILE A 381 -5.13 6.00 -20.99
N ARG A 382 -4.72 4.79 -20.59
CA ARG A 382 -4.21 3.74 -21.48
C ARG A 382 -5.22 2.60 -21.56
N THR A 383 -5.50 2.14 -22.78
CA THR A 383 -6.28 0.92 -23.02
C THR A 383 -5.36 -0.29 -22.87
N MET A 384 -5.73 -1.23 -22.01
CA MET A 384 -4.93 -2.42 -21.70
C MET A 384 -5.83 -3.65 -21.63
N THR A 385 -5.25 -4.84 -21.80
CA THR A 385 -5.91 -6.12 -21.46
C THR A 385 -5.82 -6.39 -19.97
N THR A 386 -6.58 -7.36 -19.46
CA THR A 386 -6.46 -7.82 -18.06
C THR A 386 -5.03 -8.21 -17.73
N GLU A 387 -4.39 -9.04 -18.56
CA GLU A 387 -3.03 -9.54 -18.35
C GLU A 387 -2.02 -8.38 -18.30
N SER A 388 -2.09 -7.46 -19.26
CA SER A 388 -1.23 -6.27 -19.26
C SER A 388 -1.44 -5.39 -18.02
N THR A 389 -2.67 -5.29 -17.51
CA THR A 389 -3.00 -4.54 -16.30
C THR A 389 -2.49 -5.25 -15.04
N ALA A 390 -2.56 -6.60 -15.02
CA ALA A 390 -2.11 -7.40 -13.89
C ALA A 390 -0.60 -7.28 -13.64
N VAL A 391 0.19 -6.95 -14.65
CA VAL A 391 1.63 -6.64 -14.46
C VAL A 391 1.87 -5.46 -13.50
N LEU A 392 0.89 -4.56 -13.35
CA LEU A 392 0.93 -3.45 -12.39
C LEU A 392 0.55 -3.89 -10.96
N MET A 393 0.76 -5.18 -10.64
CA MET A 393 0.42 -5.73 -9.34
C MET A 393 1.19 -5.08 -8.18
N PRO A 394 0.54 -4.92 -7.02
CA PRO A 394 1.11 -4.21 -5.88
C PRO A 394 1.88 -5.12 -4.90
N TYR A 395 2.20 -6.36 -5.25
CA TYR A 395 2.75 -7.35 -4.33
C TYR A 395 4.27 -7.43 -4.38
N LYS A 396 4.89 -7.59 -3.21
CA LYS A 396 6.32 -7.77 -3.09
C LYS A 396 6.69 -8.78 -2.00
N THR A 397 6.52 -8.41 -0.73
CA THR A 397 6.86 -9.24 0.42
C THR A 397 6.02 -8.83 1.62
N GLN A 398 5.68 -9.81 2.45
CA GLN A 398 4.95 -9.54 3.68
C GLN A 398 5.82 -8.78 4.68
N GLU A 399 5.25 -7.75 5.28
CA GLU A 399 5.82 -7.02 6.40
C GLU A 399 5.17 -7.47 7.70
N ILE A 400 5.97 -7.66 8.72
CA ILE A 400 5.49 -8.00 10.06
C ILE A 400 5.91 -6.88 11.00
N ILE A 401 5.00 -5.96 11.26
CA ILE A 401 5.18 -4.84 12.18
C ILE A 401 3.95 -4.79 13.08
N ASP A 402 3.93 -5.72 14.05
CA ASP A 402 2.84 -5.80 15.02
C ASP A 402 3.01 -4.76 16.11
N ASN A 403 1.90 -4.15 16.54
CA ASN A 403 1.87 -3.38 17.77
C ASN A 403 2.21 -4.33 18.94
N ASP A 404 3.01 -3.86 19.89
CA ASP A 404 3.50 -4.67 21.02
C ASP A 404 4.32 -5.90 20.59
N GLY A 405 4.86 -5.90 19.36
CA GLY A 405 5.77 -6.91 18.85
C GLY A 405 7.19 -6.73 19.39
N ILE A 406 7.92 -7.84 19.55
CA ILE A 406 9.36 -7.81 19.83
C ILE A 406 10.16 -7.91 18.52
N TYR A 407 11.37 -7.39 18.52
CA TYR A 407 12.25 -7.38 17.35
C TYR A 407 12.85 -8.77 17.10
N TYR A 408 12.67 -9.27 15.88
CA TYR A 408 13.26 -10.55 15.43
C TYR A 408 14.38 -10.40 14.42
N GLY A 409 14.45 -9.29 13.70
CA GLY A 409 15.46 -9.10 12.67
C GLY A 409 15.09 -8.00 11.67
N ILE A 410 15.75 -8.06 10.52
CA ILE A 410 15.50 -7.19 9.37
C ILE A 410 14.99 -8.04 8.22
N ASN A 411 13.92 -7.62 7.57
CA ASN A 411 13.41 -8.29 6.38
C ASN A 411 14.46 -8.24 5.26
N ALA A 412 14.80 -9.40 4.70
CA ALA A 412 15.86 -9.51 3.69
C ALA A 412 15.52 -8.82 2.36
N ILE A 413 14.25 -8.57 2.09
CA ILE A 413 13.75 -7.98 0.84
C ILE A 413 13.49 -6.48 0.98
N SER A 414 12.73 -6.08 2.01
CA SER A 414 12.34 -4.68 2.22
C SER A 414 13.34 -3.89 3.05
N HIS A 415 14.22 -4.59 3.78
CA HIS A 415 15.14 -4.02 4.78
C HIS A 415 14.46 -3.28 5.93
N ASN A 416 13.17 -3.53 6.15
CA ASN A 416 12.43 -3.05 7.30
C ASN A 416 12.65 -3.93 8.53
N LEU A 417 12.41 -3.36 9.72
CA LEU A 417 12.45 -4.13 10.96
C LEU A 417 11.30 -5.13 11.01
N LEU A 418 11.59 -6.36 11.47
CA LEU A 418 10.59 -7.37 11.79
C LEU A 418 10.23 -7.27 13.27
N MET A 419 9.01 -6.83 13.55
CA MET A 419 8.44 -6.70 14.89
C MET A 419 7.23 -7.63 14.98
N CYS A 420 7.37 -8.77 15.67
CA CYS A 420 6.33 -9.78 15.71
C CYS A 420 5.78 -9.95 17.14
N ASN A 421 4.46 -9.97 17.26
CA ASN A 421 3.77 -10.40 18.47
C ASN A 421 3.25 -11.81 18.27
N ARG A 422 3.97 -12.81 18.79
CA ARG A 422 3.62 -14.23 18.62
C ARG A 422 2.26 -14.60 19.19
N LYS A 423 1.69 -13.80 20.11
CA LYS A 423 0.36 -14.01 20.65
C LYS A 423 -0.76 -13.77 19.61
N LEU A 424 -0.45 -13.04 18.53
CA LEU A 424 -1.38 -12.81 17.42
C LEU A 424 -1.40 -13.98 16.41
N LEU A 425 -0.42 -14.89 16.49
CA LEU A 425 -0.38 -16.07 15.63
C LEU A 425 -1.42 -17.11 16.10
N LEU A 426 -1.93 -17.91 15.16
CA LEU A 426 -2.81 -19.04 15.46
C LEU A 426 -2.17 -20.03 16.45
N ASN A 427 -0.85 -20.17 16.38
CA ASN A 427 -0.05 -20.98 17.29
C ASN A 427 1.27 -20.25 17.56
N GLY A 428 1.52 -19.91 18.82
CA GLY A 428 2.73 -19.22 19.26
C GLY A 428 3.98 -20.12 19.41
N ASN A 429 3.87 -21.44 19.16
CA ASN A 429 5.00 -22.36 19.24
C ASN A 429 6.02 -22.07 18.15
N GLY A 430 7.31 -22.20 18.47
CA GLY A 430 8.40 -21.99 17.53
C GLY A 430 9.55 -22.96 17.76
N PHE A 431 10.35 -23.13 16.69
CA PHE A 431 11.60 -23.89 16.74
C PHE A 431 12.76 -23.00 16.31
N VAL A 432 13.87 -23.04 17.05
CA VAL A 432 15.13 -22.40 16.67
C VAL A 432 16.09 -23.49 16.23
N LEU A 433 16.28 -23.63 14.93
CA LEU A 433 17.10 -24.68 14.32
C LEU A 433 18.39 -24.08 13.74
N GLY A 434 19.49 -24.79 13.85
CA GLY A 434 20.78 -24.38 13.29
C GLY A 434 21.91 -25.31 13.71
N VAL A 435 23.01 -25.27 12.99
CA VAL A 435 24.24 -26.01 13.34
C VAL A 435 24.89 -25.41 14.58
N SER A 436 25.84 -26.15 15.19
CA SER A 436 26.61 -25.63 16.32
C SER A 436 27.38 -24.37 15.90
N GLY A 437 27.40 -23.34 16.76
CA GLY A 437 28.05 -22.04 16.47
C GLY A 437 27.26 -21.08 15.58
N SER A 438 26.06 -21.45 15.13
CA SER A 438 25.21 -20.57 14.27
C SER A 438 24.52 -19.40 14.98
N GLY A 439 24.67 -19.31 16.31
CA GLY A 439 24.03 -18.24 17.09
C GLY A 439 22.66 -18.58 17.67
N LYS A 440 22.19 -19.85 17.66
CA LYS A 440 20.89 -20.26 18.22
C LYS A 440 20.64 -19.76 19.64
N SER A 441 21.56 -20.07 20.56
CA SER A 441 21.45 -19.66 21.98
C SER A 441 21.46 -18.14 22.12
N PHE A 442 22.18 -17.42 21.26
CA PHE A 442 22.20 -15.95 21.27
C PHE A 442 20.85 -15.39 20.82
N ALA A 443 20.28 -15.91 19.73
CA ALA A 443 18.96 -15.50 19.25
C ALA A 443 17.86 -15.74 20.29
N SER A 444 17.88 -16.92 20.94
CA SER A 444 16.94 -17.23 22.03
C SER A 444 17.12 -16.29 23.23
N LYS A 445 18.35 -15.99 23.61
CA LYS A 445 18.66 -15.04 24.70
C LYS A 445 18.18 -13.62 24.38
N MET A 446 18.29 -13.18 23.12
CA MET A 446 17.75 -11.90 22.67
C MET A 446 16.23 -11.86 22.77
N GLU A 447 15.52 -12.90 22.30
CA GLU A 447 14.06 -13.00 22.41
C GLU A 447 13.60 -12.95 23.87
N ILE A 448 14.26 -13.74 24.75
CA ILE A 448 13.98 -13.73 26.19
C ILE A 448 14.22 -12.36 26.81
N ALA A 449 15.35 -11.70 26.50
CA ALA A 449 15.64 -10.37 27.01
C ALA A 449 14.60 -9.34 26.57
N MET A 450 14.21 -9.35 25.30
CA MET A 450 13.18 -8.45 24.79
C MET A 450 11.83 -8.70 25.43
N SER A 451 11.42 -9.95 25.57
CA SER A 451 10.17 -10.32 26.24
C SER A 451 10.16 -9.86 27.68
N ALA A 452 11.26 -10.04 28.43
CA ALA A 452 11.38 -9.63 29.84
C ALA A 452 11.35 -8.09 30.00
N LEU A 453 11.93 -7.34 29.05
CA LEU A 453 12.08 -5.89 29.16
C LEU A 453 10.87 -5.12 28.64
N PHE A 454 10.21 -5.64 27.60
CA PHE A 454 9.17 -4.91 26.84
C PHE A 454 7.77 -5.54 26.90
N THR A 455 7.62 -6.73 27.49
CA THR A 455 6.30 -7.35 27.68
C THR A 455 6.03 -7.63 29.18
N ASN A 456 4.76 -7.83 29.52
CA ASN A 456 4.37 -8.23 30.87
C ASN A 456 4.31 -9.76 31.06
N ASP A 457 4.96 -10.50 30.17
CA ASP A 457 4.90 -11.98 30.19
C ASP A 457 5.76 -12.57 31.30
N ASP A 458 5.30 -13.68 31.84
CA ASP A 458 6.09 -14.53 32.70
C ASP A 458 6.91 -15.50 31.83
N ILE A 459 8.20 -15.62 32.10
CA ILE A 459 9.12 -16.41 31.29
C ILE A 459 9.64 -17.59 32.11
N ILE A 460 9.39 -18.80 31.62
CA ILE A 460 9.88 -20.05 32.23
C ILE A 460 10.87 -20.68 31.25
N ILE A 461 12.09 -20.97 31.74
CA ILE A 461 13.15 -21.56 30.94
C ILE A 461 13.52 -22.91 31.54
N VAL A 462 13.49 -23.96 30.72
CA VAL A 462 14.05 -25.26 31.05
C VAL A 462 15.39 -25.39 30.38
N ASP A 463 16.48 -25.31 31.17
CA ASP A 463 17.86 -25.19 30.69
C ASP A 463 18.72 -26.37 31.17
N PRO A 464 18.80 -27.48 30.42
CA PRO A 464 19.62 -28.64 30.80
C PRO A 464 21.14 -28.36 30.72
N GLU A 465 21.58 -27.38 29.93
CA GLU A 465 22.99 -27.08 29.71
C GLU A 465 23.49 -25.93 30.59
N ARG A 466 22.64 -25.26 31.33
CA ARG A 466 22.94 -24.13 32.24
C ARG A 466 23.55 -22.90 31.55
N GLU A 467 23.12 -22.61 30.33
CA GLU A 467 23.63 -21.47 29.56
C GLU A 467 22.90 -20.14 29.89
N TYR A 468 21.71 -20.18 30.48
CA TYR A 468 20.83 -19.02 30.68
C TYR A 468 20.94 -18.39 32.08
N ALA A 469 21.58 -19.06 33.04
CA ALA A 469 21.68 -18.56 34.42
C ALA A 469 22.21 -17.11 34.56
N PRO A 470 23.24 -16.65 33.82
CA PRO A 470 23.72 -15.27 33.89
C PRO A 470 22.66 -14.26 33.39
N LEU A 471 21.94 -14.59 32.30
CA LEU A 471 20.88 -13.75 31.77
C LEU A 471 19.73 -13.58 32.77
N ILE A 472 19.28 -14.70 33.35
CA ILE A 472 18.18 -14.72 34.32
C ILE A 472 18.54 -13.87 35.55
N SER A 473 19.75 -14.03 36.11
CA SER A 473 20.22 -13.26 37.23
C SER A 473 20.26 -11.75 36.96
N ASN A 474 20.71 -11.35 35.76
CA ASN A 474 20.75 -9.94 35.36
C ASN A 474 19.38 -9.32 35.13
N LEU A 475 18.37 -10.14 34.77
CA LEU A 475 16.99 -9.71 34.60
C LEU A 475 16.16 -9.82 35.88
N GLY A 476 16.78 -10.13 37.06
CA GLY A 476 16.11 -10.23 38.33
C GLY A 476 15.30 -11.53 38.54
N GLY A 477 15.51 -12.53 37.68
CA GLY A 477 14.85 -13.83 37.76
C GLY A 477 15.53 -14.79 38.74
N GLU A 478 14.83 -15.89 39.07
CA GLU A 478 15.29 -16.96 39.97
C GLU A 478 15.74 -18.18 39.16
N SER A 479 16.86 -18.78 39.55
CA SER A 479 17.37 -20.06 38.99
C SER A 479 17.22 -21.19 39.97
N ILE A 480 16.41 -22.17 39.63
CA ILE A 480 16.15 -23.37 40.48
C ILE A 480 16.86 -24.56 39.85
N THR A 481 17.79 -25.18 40.62
CA THR A 481 18.48 -26.38 40.15
C THR A 481 17.73 -27.61 40.61
N LEU A 482 17.30 -28.46 39.67
CA LEU A 482 16.69 -29.72 39.88
C LEU A 482 17.68 -30.85 39.55
N SER A 483 18.04 -31.66 40.54
CA SER A 483 18.89 -32.84 40.32
C SER A 483 18.57 -33.89 41.39
N ALA A 484 19.07 -35.11 41.21
CA ALA A 484 18.90 -36.19 42.20
C ALA A 484 19.48 -35.85 43.58
N SER A 485 20.41 -34.90 43.64
CA SER A 485 21.07 -34.47 44.88
C SER A 485 20.67 -33.05 45.34
N SER A 486 19.75 -32.37 44.66
CA SER A 486 19.31 -31.04 45.05
C SER A 486 18.21 -31.12 46.15
N ASN A 487 18.17 -30.08 46.98
CA ASN A 487 17.10 -29.92 47.96
C ASN A 487 15.81 -29.33 47.37
N ASN A 488 15.85 -28.94 46.08
CA ASN A 488 14.72 -28.36 45.38
C ASN A 488 13.90 -29.48 44.74
N HIS A 489 12.59 -29.47 44.97
CA HIS A 489 11.65 -30.42 44.40
C HIS A 489 10.46 -29.67 43.80
N ILE A 490 9.99 -30.12 42.64
CA ILE A 490 8.74 -29.63 42.05
C ILE A 490 7.61 -30.55 42.58
N ASN A 491 6.66 -30.00 43.30
CA ASN A 491 5.46 -30.71 43.69
C ASN A 491 4.43 -30.58 42.54
N ALA A 492 4.38 -31.59 41.69
CA ALA A 492 3.42 -31.62 40.57
C ALA A 492 1.94 -31.68 41.02
N MET A 493 1.69 -31.93 42.30
CA MET A 493 0.37 -32.03 42.90
C MET A 493 0.02 -30.80 43.75
N ASP A 494 0.84 -29.75 43.68
CA ASP A 494 0.57 -28.52 44.42
C ASP A 494 -0.61 -27.76 43.77
N ILE A 495 -1.63 -27.51 44.58
CA ILE A 495 -2.80 -26.76 44.17
C ILE A 495 -2.75 -25.42 44.88
N ASN A 496 -2.48 -24.38 44.12
CA ASN A 496 -2.62 -23.01 44.61
C ASN A 496 -4.12 -22.75 44.90
N ASN A 497 -4.46 -22.51 46.13
CA ASN A 497 -5.80 -22.08 46.55
C ASN A 497 -6.05 -20.61 46.26
#